data_dbcf0323519a04018cdb7601de8c0094
#
_entry.id   dbcf0323519a04018cdb7601de8c0094
#
_cell.length_a   1.000
_cell.length_b   1.000
_cell.length_c   1.000
_cell.angle_alpha   90.00
_cell.angle_beta   90.00
_cell.angle_gamma   90.00
#
_symmetry.space_group_name_H-M   'P 1'
#
loop_
_entity.id
_entity.type
_entity.pdbx_description
1 polymer ?
#
loop_
_entity_poly.entity_id
_entity_poly.type
_entity_poly.pdbx_seq_one_letter_code
_entity_poly.pdbx_strand_id
1 'polypeptide(L)'
;DRWGRIDFLVNNAGIGSPKPLHETDDDTLDQFLGIMLRAPFRLARDVIGHMQPGSAIINVTSTFAVVGGLRGGAYSAAKGGLTALTTHIACQYGPLGIRCNAVAPGVTLTPMVAHRLEDERFRKINTEMTPHQRLGRVEDIASTVAFLCSEGGSFINGQTIVVDGGWSSTKYLSDFALNAEW
;
A
#
# COMPACT_ATOMS: atom_id res chain seq x y z
N ASP A 1 0.80 7.97 26.93
CA ASP A 1 0.48 8.51 28.26
C ASP A 1 0.17 10.02 28.27
N ARG A 2 0.63 10.77 27.26
CA ARG A 2 0.41 12.25 27.24
C ARG A 2 -1.03 12.63 26.88
N TRP A 3 -1.68 11.91 25.97
CA TRP A 3 -3.04 12.22 25.47
C TRP A 3 -4.09 11.18 25.87
N GLY A 4 -3.70 10.04 26.45
CA GLY A 4 -4.59 8.99 26.95
C GLY A 4 -5.33 8.19 25.87
N ARG A 5 -5.16 8.54 24.57
CA ARG A 5 -5.83 7.84 23.45
C ARG A 5 -5.02 7.92 22.16
N ILE A 6 -5.32 7.02 21.23
CA ILE A 6 -4.79 6.99 19.87
C ILE A 6 -5.97 7.01 18.90
N ASP A 7 -6.04 8.01 18.04
CA ASP A 7 -7.12 8.15 17.07
C ASP A 7 -6.77 7.46 15.75
N PHE A 8 -5.51 7.56 15.30
CA PHE A 8 -5.07 7.00 14.04
C PHE A 8 -3.72 6.30 14.16
N LEU A 9 -3.63 5.12 13.53
CA LEU A 9 -2.37 4.43 13.27
C LEU A 9 -2.17 4.33 11.76
N VAL A 10 -1.05 4.85 11.24
CA VAL A 10 -0.69 4.71 9.83
C VAL A 10 0.57 3.86 9.72
N ASN A 11 0.43 2.63 9.25
CA ASN A 11 1.53 1.72 8.98
C ASN A 11 2.08 1.98 7.57
N ASN A 12 2.98 2.94 7.44
CA ASN A 12 3.57 3.37 6.17
C ASN A 12 5.01 2.89 5.98
N ALA A 13 5.74 2.60 7.05
CA ALA A 13 7.14 2.20 6.97
C ALA A 13 7.33 0.99 6.04
N GLY A 14 8.35 1.05 5.19
CA GLY A 14 8.63 -0.01 4.24
C GLY A 14 10.01 0.10 3.63
N ILE A 15 10.47 -1.00 3.08
CA ILE A 15 11.73 -1.12 2.34
C ILE A 15 11.46 -1.70 0.96
N GLY A 16 12.36 -1.44 0.02
CA GLY A 16 12.30 -1.96 -1.34
C GLY A 16 13.65 -2.46 -1.80
N SER A 17 13.71 -3.70 -2.27
CA SER A 17 14.87 -4.28 -2.95
C SER A 17 14.37 -5.48 -3.76
N PRO A 18 13.95 -5.29 -5.02
CA PRO A 18 13.32 -6.33 -5.80
C PRO A 18 14.35 -7.34 -6.29
N LYS A 19 14.46 -8.49 -5.60
CA LYS A 19 15.21 -9.67 -6.05
C LYS A 19 14.26 -10.65 -6.74
N PRO A 20 14.73 -11.48 -7.70
CA PRO A 20 14.03 -12.69 -8.11
C PRO A 20 13.77 -13.62 -6.92
N LEU A 21 12.71 -14.42 -6.98
CA LEU A 21 12.34 -15.29 -5.85
C LEU A 21 13.46 -16.23 -5.45
N HIS A 22 14.12 -16.88 -6.40
CA HIS A 22 15.20 -17.85 -6.18
C HIS A 22 16.52 -17.23 -5.70
N GLU A 23 16.65 -15.90 -5.77
CA GLU A 23 17.80 -15.15 -5.25
C GLU A 23 17.52 -14.48 -3.89
N THR A 24 16.30 -14.67 -3.35
CA THR A 24 15.91 -14.08 -2.07
C THR A 24 16.34 -15.03 -0.95
N ASP A 25 17.33 -14.61 -0.17
CA ASP A 25 17.79 -15.32 1.04
C ASP A 25 16.81 -15.12 2.20
N ASP A 26 16.94 -15.99 3.23
CA ASP A 26 16.07 -15.97 4.41
C ASP A 26 16.19 -14.67 5.19
N ASP A 27 17.38 -14.09 5.31
CA ASP A 27 17.61 -12.81 6.00
C ASP A 27 16.83 -11.66 5.31
N THR A 28 16.88 -11.62 3.97
CA THR A 28 16.08 -10.68 3.18
C THR A 28 14.60 -10.92 3.41
N LEU A 29 14.12 -12.14 3.35
CA LEU A 29 12.72 -12.49 3.59
C LEU A 29 12.27 -12.04 4.99
N ASP A 30 13.04 -12.38 6.02
CA ASP A 30 12.74 -12.03 7.41
C ASP A 30 12.74 -10.53 7.63
N GLN A 31 13.64 -9.78 7.00
CA GLN A 31 13.66 -8.32 7.07
C GLN A 31 12.38 -7.71 6.48
N PHE A 32 11.94 -8.18 5.30
CA PHE A 32 10.72 -7.70 4.65
C PHE A 32 9.47 -8.01 5.48
N LEU A 33 9.33 -9.26 5.93
CA LEU A 33 8.23 -9.67 6.80
C LEU A 33 8.28 -8.95 8.15
N GLY A 34 9.47 -8.75 8.70
CA GLY A 34 9.69 -8.07 9.97
C GLY A 34 9.17 -6.64 9.95
N ILE A 35 9.58 -5.86 8.95
CA ILE A 35 9.26 -4.43 8.85
C ILE A 35 7.83 -4.21 8.34
N MET A 36 7.38 -4.96 7.31
CA MET A 36 6.15 -4.62 6.58
C MET A 36 4.94 -5.49 6.95
N LEU A 37 5.12 -6.49 7.81
CA LEU A 37 4.01 -7.31 8.31
C LEU A 37 4.03 -7.46 9.83
N ARG A 38 5.16 -7.95 10.40
CA ARG A 38 5.25 -8.21 11.85
C ARG A 38 5.17 -6.92 12.66
N ALA A 39 5.84 -5.85 12.24
CA ALA A 39 5.77 -4.56 12.94
C ALA A 39 4.36 -3.95 12.89
N PRO A 40 3.68 -3.83 11.73
CA PRO A 40 2.27 -3.41 11.66
C PRO A 40 1.34 -4.24 12.54
N PHE A 41 1.51 -5.58 12.55
CA PHE A 41 0.73 -6.47 13.41
C PHE A 41 0.90 -6.11 14.90
N ARG A 42 2.17 -5.95 15.34
CA ARG A 42 2.47 -5.60 16.72
C ARG A 42 1.93 -4.24 17.11
N LEU A 43 2.13 -3.23 16.24
CA LEU A 43 1.62 -1.89 16.48
C LEU A 43 0.09 -1.89 16.59
N ALA A 44 -0.61 -2.54 15.67
CA ALA A 44 -2.07 -2.65 15.73
C ALA A 44 -2.52 -3.33 17.04
N ARG A 45 -1.93 -4.46 17.39
CA ARG A 45 -2.21 -5.17 18.65
C ARG A 45 -2.05 -4.28 19.87
N ASP A 46 -0.95 -3.51 19.91
CA ASP A 46 -0.59 -2.73 21.09
C ASP A 46 -1.40 -1.43 21.20
N VAL A 47 -1.87 -0.84 20.08
CA VAL A 47 -2.63 0.43 20.09
C VAL A 47 -4.14 0.24 20.22
N ILE A 48 -4.70 -0.89 19.78
CA ILE A 48 -6.15 -1.11 19.76
C ILE A 48 -6.81 -0.89 21.14
N GLY A 49 -6.16 -1.29 22.22
CA GLY A 49 -6.64 -1.04 23.59
C GLY A 49 -6.71 0.44 24.00
N HIS A 50 -6.08 1.33 23.22
CA HIS A 50 -6.06 2.78 23.44
C HIS A 50 -6.90 3.55 22.40
N MET A 51 -7.56 2.83 21.48
CA MET A 51 -8.42 3.41 20.45
C MET A 51 -9.87 3.53 20.94
N GLN A 52 -10.59 4.49 20.41
CA GLN A 52 -11.98 4.78 20.73
C GLN A 52 -12.85 4.64 19.45
N PRO A 53 -14.19 4.54 19.58
CA PRO A 53 -15.08 4.61 18.43
C PRO A 53 -14.78 5.84 17.55
N GLY A 54 -14.70 5.64 16.23
CA GLY A 54 -14.27 6.65 15.26
C GLY A 54 -12.78 6.58 14.89
N SER A 55 -11.96 5.84 15.65
CA SER A 55 -10.55 5.64 15.31
C SER A 55 -10.35 4.81 14.05
N ALA A 56 -9.18 4.97 13.40
CA ALA A 56 -8.85 4.22 12.20
C ALA A 56 -7.39 3.74 12.15
N ILE A 57 -7.19 2.55 11.60
CA ILE A 57 -5.89 1.99 11.22
C ILE A 57 -5.79 2.02 9.70
N ILE A 58 -4.73 2.62 9.16
CA ILE A 58 -4.47 2.67 7.73
C ILE A 58 -3.15 1.96 7.43
N ASN A 59 -3.22 0.91 6.63
CA ASN A 59 -2.08 0.12 6.20
C ASN A 59 -1.67 0.52 4.78
N VAL A 60 -0.48 1.09 4.59
CA VAL A 60 0.05 1.35 3.25
C VAL A 60 0.63 0.07 2.69
N THR A 61 -0.13 -0.56 1.81
CA THR A 61 0.21 -1.82 1.14
C THR A 61 0.92 -1.56 -0.20
N SER A 62 0.51 -2.16 -1.28
CA SER A 62 1.05 -1.95 -2.63
C SER A 62 0.13 -2.57 -3.67
N THR A 63 0.18 -2.09 -4.92
CA THR A 63 -0.37 -2.82 -6.07
C THR A 63 0.21 -4.24 -6.18
N PHE A 64 1.45 -4.48 -5.75
CA PHE A 64 2.04 -5.84 -5.71
C PHE A 64 1.46 -6.76 -4.64
N ALA A 65 0.53 -6.27 -3.82
CA ALA A 65 -0.31 -7.13 -2.98
C ALA A 65 -1.52 -7.71 -3.74
N VAL A 66 -1.87 -7.15 -4.90
CA VAL A 66 -3.05 -7.51 -5.70
C VAL A 66 -2.71 -7.99 -7.11
N VAL A 67 -1.55 -7.60 -7.65
CA VAL A 67 -1.06 -8.06 -8.97
C VAL A 67 0.34 -8.64 -8.84
N GLY A 68 0.67 -9.63 -9.69
CA GLY A 68 1.99 -10.23 -9.74
C GLY A 68 3.04 -9.30 -10.37
N GLY A 69 4.30 -9.44 -9.95
CA GLY A 69 5.46 -8.78 -10.53
C GLY A 69 6.55 -9.76 -10.89
N LEU A 70 7.50 -9.34 -11.73
CA LEU A 70 8.63 -10.18 -12.17
C LEU A 70 9.67 -10.40 -11.04
N ARG A 71 9.69 -9.55 -10.03
CA ARG A 71 10.63 -9.56 -8.89
C ARG A 71 9.91 -9.08 -7.64
N GLY A 72 10.52 -9.31 -6.47
CA GLY A 72 10.02 -8.79 -5.19
C GLY A 72 9.02 -9.71 -4.49
N GLY A 73 9.23 -11.04 -4.56
CA GLY A 73 8.37 -12.02 -3.91
C GLY A 73 8.21 -11.77 -2.41
N ALA A 74 9.29 -11.50 -1.68
CA ALA A 74 9.25 -11.17 -0.25
C ALA A 74 8.43 -9.89 0.05
N TYR A 75 8.58 -8.87 -0.80
CA TYR A 75 7.78 -7.65 -0.71
C TYR A 75 6.29 -7.92 -0.91
N SER A 76 5.94 -8.66 -1.98
CA SER A 76 4.56 -9.03 -2.30
C SER A 76 3.93 -9.88 -1.19
N ALA A 77 4.68 -10.83 -0.63
CA ALA A 77 4.22 -11.64 0.48
C ALA A 77 3.92 -10.79 1.73
N ALA A 78 4.82 -9.87 2.09
CA ALA A 78 4.63 -8.97 3.23
C ALA A 78 3.42 -8.05 3.03
N LYS A 79 3.29 -7.41 1.85
CA LYS A 79 2.19 -6.49 1.53
C LYS A 79 0.86 -7.22 1.34
N GLY A 80 0.86 -8.43 0.78
CA GLY A 80 -0.31 -9.31 0.71
C GLY A 80 -0.79 -9.74 2.10
N GLY A 81 0.14 -10.15 2.98
CA GLY A 81 -0.17 -10.44 4.38
C GLY A 81 -0.75 -9.24 5.12
N LEU A 82 -0.23 -8.03 4.87
CA LEU A 82 -0.74 -6.79 5.46
C LEU A 82 -2.16 -6.46 4.93
N THR A 83 -2.45 -6.76 3.67
CA THR A 83 -3.80 -6.63 3.10
C THR A 83 -4.78 -7.58 3.78
N ALA A 84 -4.41 -8.84 3.97
CA ALA A 84 -5.23 -9.81 4.70
C ALA A 84 -5.45 -9.39 6.17
N LEU A 85 -4.40 -8.91 6.84
CA LEU A 85 -4.48 -8.38 8.21
C LEU A 85 -5.46 -7.19 8.30
N THR A 86 -5.49 -6.32 7.29
CA THR A 86 -6.43 -5.18 7.21
C THR A 86 -7.88 -5.64 7.30
N THR A 87 -8.26 -6.62 6.48
CA THR A 87 -9.62 -7.17 6.46
C THR A 87 -9.97 -7.85 7.78
N HIS A 88 -9.01 -8.58 8.36
CA HIS A 88 -9.20 -9.23 9.66
C HIS A 88 -9.45 -8.22 10.78
N ILE A 89 -8.63 -7.18 10.89
CA ILE A 89 -8.79 -6.11 11.90
C ILE A 89 -10.14 -5.41 11.72
N ALA A 90 -10.51 -5.07 10.49
CA ALA A 90 -11.78 -4.42 10.18
C ALA A 90 -12.99 -5.23 10.64
N CYS A 91 -12.96 -6.55 10.43
CA CYS A 91 -14.01 -7.46 10.87
C CYS A 91 -14.06 -7.57 12.41
N GLN A 92 -12.91 -7.77 13.04
CA GLN A 92 -12.83 -8.04 14.48
C GLN A 92 -13.17 -6.82 15.33
N TYR A 93 -12.73 -5.63 14.93
CA TYR A 93 -12.83 -4.40 15.72
C TYR A 93 -13.85 -3.40 15.18
N GLY A 94 -14.46 -3.67 14.02
CA GLY A 94 -15.59 -2.90 13.50
C GLY A 94 -16.74 -2.73 14.49
N PRO A 95 -17.17 -3.77 15.22
CA PRO A 95 -18.20 -3.63 16.26
C PRO A 95 -17.84 -2.66 17.41
N LEU A 96 -16.56 -2.37 17.60
CA LEU A 96 -16.07 -1.37 18.56
C LEU A 96 -15.94 0.03 17.95
N GLY A 97 -16.38 0.22 16.70
CA GLY A 97 -16.26 1.49 15.99
C GLY A 97 -14.85 1.83 15.50
N ILE A 98 -13.93 0.85 15.46
CA ILE A 98 -12.55 1.01 14.95
C ILE A 98 -12.51 0.48 13.53
N ARG A 99 -12.09 1.33 12.58
CA ARG A 99 -11.97 0.97 11.17
C ARG A 99 -10.54 0.58 10.81
N CYS A 100 -10.40 -0.32 9.85
CA CYS A 100 -9.10 -0.64 9.28
C CYS A 100 -9.21 -0.73 7.75
N ASN A 101 -8.39 0.06 7.03
CA ASN A 101 -8.36 0.05 5.58
C ASN A 101 -6.91 0.01 5.08
N ALA A 102 -6.74 -0.46 3.86
CA ALA A 102 -5.47 -0.44 3.16
C ALA A 102 -5.48 0.60 2.03
N VAL A 103 -4.35 1.26 1.84
CA VAL A 103 -4.05 2.04 0.63
C VAL A 103 -2.97 1.28 -0.12
N ALA A 104 -3.20 0.98 -1.40
CA ALA A 104 -2.29 0.23 -2.27
C ALA A 104 -1.73 1.14 -3.38
N PRO A 105 -0.59 1.79 -3.16
CA PRO A 105 0.03 2.66 -4.15
C PRO A 105 0.56 1.90 -5.36
N GLY A 106 0.47 2.53 -6.54
CA GLY A 106 1.35 2.23 -7.67
C GLY A 106 2.75 2.80 -7.48
N VAL A 107 3.55 2.85 -8.55
CA VAL A 107 4.88 3.44 -8.49
C VAL A 107 4.77 4.93 -8.17
N THR A 108 5.31 5.31 -7.02
CA THR A 108 5.22 6.66 -6.45
C THR A 108 6.61 7.26 -6.31
N LEU A 109 6.75 8.55 -6.63
CA LEU A 109 8.01 9.31 -6.55
C LEU A 109 8.45 9.43 -5.09
N THR A 110 9.37 8.57 -4.67
CA THR A 110 9.91 8.49 -3.31
C THR A 110 11.40 8.15 -3.34
N PRO A 111 12.16 8.39 -2.26
CA PRO A 111 13.55 7.95 -2.17
C PRO A 111 13.74 6.46 -2.42
N MET A 112 12.76 5.62 -2.08
CA MET A 112 12.80 4.16 -2.29
C MET A 112 12.97 3.79 -3.78
N VAL A 113 12.40 4.56 -4.69
CA VAL A 113 12.42 4.29 -6.13
C VAL A 113 13.34 5.24 -6.90
N ALA A 114 13.92 6.26 -6.26
CA ALA A 114 14.68 7.31 -6.91
C ALA A 114 15.80 6.76 -7.82
N HIS A 115 16.59 5.80 -7.32
CA HIS A 115 17.67 5.16 -8.09
C HIS A 115 17.17 4.40 -9.32
N ARG A 116 15.93 3.92 -9.33
CA ARG A 116 15.33 3.20 -10.48
C ARG A 116 14.78 4.17 -11.53
N LEU A 117 14.49 5.41 -11.15
CA LEU A 117 13.99 6.44 -12.06
C LEU A 117 15.09 7.03 -12.94
N GLU A 118 16.36 6.77 -12.61
CA GLU A 118 17.51 7.07 -13.49
C GLU A 118 17.50 6.20 -14.75
N ASP A 119 16.97 4.97 -14.64
CA ASP A 119 16.72 4.10 -15.78
C ASP A 119 15.50 4.61 -16.58
N GLU A 120 15.77 5.12 -17.79
CA GLU A 120 14.74 5.61 -18.71
C GLU A 120 13.71 4.53 -19.05
N ARG A 121 14.16 3.28 -19.23
CA ARG A 121 13.26 2.15 -19.51
C ARG A 121 12.29 1.90 -18.36
N PHE A 122 12.78 1.92 -17.13
CA PHE A 122 11.92 1.76 -15.94
C PHE A 122 10.88 2.88 -15.87
N ARG A 123 11.32 4.13 -16.03
CA ARG A 123 10.45 5.30 -15.99
C ARG A 123 9.39 5.25 -17.09
N LYS A 124 9.82 4.99 -18.33
CA LYS A 124 8.95 4.93 -19.51
C LYS A 124 7.88 3.84 -19.37
N ILE A 125 8.28 2.60 -19.01
CA ILE A 125 7.35 1.48 -18.82
C ILE A 125 6.28 1.84 -17.76
N ASN A 126 6.69 2.38 -16.61
CA ASN A 126 5.74 2.68 -15.54
C ASN A 126 4.84 3.87 -15.88
N THR A 127 5.29 4.82 -16.68
CA THR A 127 4.47 5.95 -17.14
C THR A 127 3.49 5.50 -18.23
N GLU A 128 3.97 4.81 -19.26
CA GLU A 128 3.15 4.37 -20.40
C GLU A 128 2.09 3.33 -20.00
N MET A 129 2.41 2.44 -19.06
CA MET A 129 1.45 1.45 -18.55
C MET A 129 0.44 2.04 -17.57
N THR A 130 0.59 3.29 -17.19
CA THR A 130 -0.35 3.97 -16.30
C THR A 130 -1.29 4.84 -17.14
N PRO A 131 -2.59 4.56 -17.21
CA PRO A 131 -3.53 5.36 -18.01
C PRO A 131 -3.48 6.86 -17.72
N HIS A 132 -3.19 7.23 -16.48
CA HIS A 132 -3.00 8.63 -16.08
C HIS A 132 -1.66 9.24 -16.55
N GLN A 133 -0.83 8.45 -17.26
CA GLN A 133 0.43 8.85 -17.92
C GLN A 133 1.43 9.61 -17.04
N ARG A 134 1.41 9.36 -15.73
CA ARG A 134 2.38 9.85 -14.76
C ARG A 134 2.61 8.85 -13.63
N LEU A 135 3.74 8.99 -12.97
CA LEU A 135 3.96 8.33 -11.68
C LEU A 135 3.13 8.98 -10.57
N GLY A 136 2.82 8.21 -9.54
CA GLY A 136 2.18 8.73 -8.32
C GLY A 136 3.08 9.76 -7.61
N ARG A 137 2.47 10.71 -6.94
CA ARG A 137 3.12 11.63 -6.00
C ARG A 137 2.79 11.21 -4.58
N VAL A 138 3.63 11.59 -3.63
CA VAL A 138 3.38 11.29 -2.22
C VAL A 138 2.06 11.88 -1.73
N GLU A 139 1.65 13.03 -2.28
CA GLU A 139 0.38 13.69 -1.98
C GLU A 139 -0.84 12.89 -2.45
N ASP A 140 -0.74 12.14 -3.56
CA ASP A 140 -1.83 11.27 -4.04
C ASP A 140 -2.15 10.20 -2.97
N ILE A 141 -1.12 9.67 -2.33
CA ILE A 141 -1.26 8.66 -1.28
C ILE A 141 -1.69 9.30 0.04
N ALA A 142 -1.03 10.38 0.44
CA ALA A 142 -1.30 11.07 1.70
C ALA A 142 -2.75 11.60 1.77
N SER A 143 -3.28 12.14 0.68
CA SER A 143 -4.67 12.61 0.60
C SER A 143 -5.67 11.48 0.79
N THR A 144 -5.40 10.31 0.22
CA THR A 144 -6.25 9.11 0.40
C THR A 144 -6.20 8.63 1.85
N VAL A 145 -5.02 8.59 2.47
CA VAL A 145 -4.85 8.25 3.89
C VAL A 145 -5.63 9.23 4.77
N ALA A 146 -5.48 10.53 4.54
CA ALA A 146 -6.18 11.57 5.29
C ALA A 146 -7.71 11.46 5.15
N PHE A 147 -8.22 11.20 3.93
CA PHE A 147 -9.64 10.95 3.69
C PHE A 147 -10.15 9.74 4.48
N LEU A 148 -9.43 8.62 4.46
CA LEU A 148 -9.81 7.43 5.20
C LEU A 148 -9.77 7.63 6.73
N CYS A 149 -8.96 8.55 7.24
CA CYS A 149 -8.95 8.95 8.64
C CYS A 149 -10.06 9.93 9.01
N SER A 150 -10.65 10.64 8.03
CA SER A 150 -11.67 11.66 8.26
C SER A 150 -13.08 11.07 8.41
N GLU A 151 -14.04 11.95 8.76
CA GLU A 151 -15.47 11.64 8.79
C GLU A 151 -15.99 11.18 7.42
N GLY A 152 -15.45 11.71 6.32
CA GLY A 152 -15.78 11.29 4.95
C GLY A 152 -15.50 9.80 4.69
N GLY A 153 -14.56 9.20 5.43
CA GLY A 153 -14.24 7.78 5.38
C GLY A 153 -14.99 6.92 6.40
N SER A 154 -15.92 7.46 7.17
CA SER A 154 -16.53 6.81 8.35
C SER A 154 -17.26 5.49 8.04
N PHE A 155 -17.76 5.32 6.82
CA PHE A 155 -18.43 4.08 6.39
C PHE A 155 -17.55 3.15 5.52
N ILE A 156 -16.26 3.49 5.37
CA ILE A 156 -15.28 2.65 4.64
C ILE A 156 -14.51 1.81 5.66
N ASN A 157 -14.68 0.50 5.60
CA ASN A 157 -14.02 -0.44 6.50
C ASN A 157 -13.65 -1.74 5.78
N GLY A 158 -12.46 -2.29 6.03
CA GLY A 158 -11.96 -3.53 5.43
C GLY A 158 -11.57 -3.42 3.96
N GLN A 159 -11.47 -2.21 3.40
CA GLN A 159 -11.23 -2.00 1.98
C GLN A 159 -9.75 -1.83 1.66
N THR A 160 -9.37 -2.23 0.46
CA THR A 160 -8.08 -1.89 -0.16
C THR A 160 -8.33 -0.88 -1.27
N ILE A 161 -7.95 0.36 -1.03
CA ILE A 161 -8.07 1.43 -2.02
C ILE A 161 -6.78 1.48 -2.85
N VAL A 162 -6.89 1.11 -4.11
CA VAL A 162 -5.76 1.19 -5.05
C VAL A 162 -5.61 2.61 -5.54
N VAL A 163 -4.38 3.16 -5.45
CA VAL A 163 -4.04 4.53 -5.85
C VAL A 163 -2.83 4.47 -6.79
N ASP A 164 -3.10 4.18 -8.06
CA ASP A 164 -2.08 3.81 -9.04
C ASP A 164 -2.29 4.42 -10.43
N GLY A 165 -3.21 5.36 -10.57
CA GLY A 165 -3.53 5.99 -11.86
C GLY A 165 -4.17 5.04 -12.89
N GLY A 166 -4.73 3.92 -12.43
CA GLY A 166 -5.39 2.90 -13.26
C GLY A 166 -4.46 1.78 -13.71
N TRP A 167 -3.20 1.76 -13.27
CA TRP A 167 -2.18 0.79 -13.71
C TRP A 167 -2.62 -0.67 -13.52
N SER A 168 -3.21 -1.02 -12.38
CA SER A 168 -3.59 -2.41 -12.06
C SER A 168 -4.99 -2.80 -12.53
N SER A 169 -5.85 -1.85 -12.88
CA SER A 169 -7.26 -2.08 -13.21
C SER A 169 -7.56 -2.04 -14.70
N THR A 170 -6.59 -1.68 -15.53
CA THR A 170 -6.77 -1.55 -16.97
C THR A 170 -5.81 -2.47 -17.73
N LYS A 171 -6.19 -2.81 -18.98
CA LYS A 171 -5.25 -3.43 -19.90
C LYS A 171 -4.21 -2.40 -20.33
N TYR A 172 -3.01 -2.88 -20.66
CA TYR A 172 -1.96 -2.06 -21.21
C TYR A 172 -2.46 -1.20 -22.39
N LEU A 173 -2.20 0.08 -22.29
CA LEU A 173 -2.46 1.06 -23.35
C LEU A 173 -1.13 1.40 -24.01
N SER A 174 -0.89 0.92 -25.25
CA SER A 174 0.25 1.33 -26.06
C SER A 174 -0.11 2.55 -26.90
N ASP A 175 0.90 3.25 -27.40
CA ASP A 175 0.69 4.33 -28.38
C ASP A 175 -0.15 3.86 -29.57
N PHE A 176 0.02 2.61 -30.00
CA PHE A 176 -0.79 2.01 -31.06
C PHE A 176 -2.29 1.96 -30.66
N ALA A 177 -2.60 1.54 -29.44
CA ALA A 177 -3.99 1.47 -28.98
C ALA A 177 -4.59 2.86 -28.73
N LEU A 178 -3.80 3.82 -28.24
CA LEU A 178 -4.24 5.20 -28.01
C LEU A 178 -4.53 5.97 -29.29
N ASN A 179 -3.82 5.63 -30.38
CA ASN A 179 -3.98 6.27 -31.69
C ASN A 179 -4.88 5.47 -32.63
N ALA A 180 -5.54 4.40 -32.16
CA ALA A 180 -6.51 3.65 -32.96
C ALA A 180 -7.78 4.52 -33.16
N GLU A 181 -8.24 4.64 -34.38
CA GLU A 181 -9.55 5.20 -34.68
C GLU A 181 -10.61 4.17 -34.27
N TRP A 182 -11.52 4.57 -33.38
CA TRP A 182 -12.64 3.74 -32.89
C TRP A 182 -13.93 4.08 -33.63
#